data_5a8cbd1634ef5d701ad94cac063418f9
#
_entry.id   5a8cbd1634ef5d701ad94cac063418f9
#
_cell.length_a   1.000
_cell.length_b   1.000
_cell.length_c   1.000
_cell.angle_alpha   90.00
_cell.angle_beta   90.00
_cell.angle_gamma   90.00
#
_symmetry.space_group_name_H-M   'P 1'
#
loop_
_entity.id
_entity.type
_entity.pdbx_description
1 polymer ?
#
loop_
_entity_poly.entity_id
_entity_poly.type
_entity_poly.pdbx_seq_one_letter_code
_entity_poly.pdbx_strand_id
1 'polypeptide(L)'
;MATHEFVALTHSSTLRRLLYEALTALGLDPTHTYRQAYAGVALAAPLLEAREDHDNAPRFWQALEGITGDADIGLHLGEMMQPRPMDVVGYLLLAARDLRQGLQAFVRFQHILSGGFAARLEEEGEQVRLVIDLNYREVG
;
A
#
# COMPACT_ATOMS: atom_id res chain seq x y z
N MET A 1 13.35 -25.24 -21.24
CA MET A 1 12.37 -25.06 -20.17
C MET A 1 12.72 -23.74 -19.48
N ALA A 2 11.96 -22.68 -19.73
CA ALA A 2 12.15 -21.43 -19.03
C ALA A 2 11.61 -21.62 -17.61
N THR A 3 12.50 -21.65 -16.63
CA THR A 3 12.12 -21.48 -15.22
C THR A 3 11.53 -20.08 -15.09
N HIS A 4 10.21 -19.98 -15.02
CA HIS A 4 9.59 -18.75 -14.55
C HIS A 4 10.05 -18.54 -13.12
N GLU A 5 11.04 -17.68 -12.97
CA GLU A 5 11.43 -17.18 -11.67
C GLU A 5 10.22 -16.42 -11.10
N PHE A 6 9.59 -17.00 -10.10
CA PHE A 6 8.47 -16.37 -9.41
C PHE A 6 9.00 -15.15 -8.67
N VAL A 7 8.85 -13.97 -9.26
CA VAL A 7 9.11 -12.74 -8.58
C VAL A 7 8.04 -12.57 -7.49
N ALA A 8 8.46 -12.61 -6.23
CA ALA A 8 7.57 -12.39 -5.12
C ALA A 8 6.99 -10.96 -5.20
N LEU A 9 5.66 -10.82 -5.07
CA LEU A 9 5.03 -9.52 -4.95
C LEU A 9 5.33 -8.96 -3.56
N THR A 10 5.97 -7.81 -3.51
CA THR A 10 6.35 -7.15 -2.25
C THR A 10 5.90 -5.71 -2.22
N HIS A 11 5.76 -5.15 -1.03
CA HIS A 11 5.54 -3.73 -0.80
C HIS A 11 6.56 -3.16 0.20
N SER A 12 6.73 -1.85 0.20
CA SER A 12 7.63 -1.17 1.13
C SER A 12 7.11 -1.27 2.56
N SER A 13 7.97 -1.60 3.51
CA SER A 13 7.65 -1.58 4.94
C SER A 13 7.31 -0.18 5.47
N THR A 14 7.63 0.87 4.72
CA THR A 14 7.22 2.25 5.02
C THR A 14 5.69 2.36 5.05
N LEU A 15 4.97 1.60 4.22
CA LEU A 15 3.50 1.57 4.25
C LEU A 15 2.97 1.08 5.61
N ARG A 16 3.64 0.12 6.24
CA ARG A 16 3.27 -0.35 7.59
C ARG A 16 3.41 0.77 8.63
N ARG A 17 4.43 1.60 8.55
CA ARG A 17 4.58 2.74 9.46
C ARG A 17 3.42 3.72 9.36
N LEU A 18 2.99 4.01 8.14
CA LEU A 18 1.81 4.87 7.91
C LEU A 18 0.54 4.26 8.47
N LEU A 19 0.35 2.97 8.22
CA LEU A 19 -0.80 2.25 8.77
C LEU A 19 -0.78 2.26 10.30
N TYR A 20 0.39 2.10 10.93
CA TYR A 20 0.54 2.20 12.38
C TYR A 20 0.08 3.56 12.92
N GLU A 21 0.46 4.63 12.26
CA GLU A 21 0.07 5.98 12.65
C GLU A 21 -1.43 6.21 12.44
N ALA A 22 -1.98 5.77 11.32
CA ALA A 22 -3.41 5.89 11.05
C ALA A 22 -4.26 5.04 12.03
N LEU A 23 -3.84 3.81 12.34
CA LEU A 23 -4.50 2.98 13.34
C LEU A 23 -4.49 3.62 14.73
N THR A 24 -3.36 4.21 15.11
CA THR A 24 -3.23 4.93 16.38
C THR A 24 -4.19 6.14 16.41
N ALA A 25 -4.32 6.87 15.31
CA ALA A 25 -5.25 7.99 15.19
C ALA A 25 -6.72 7.54 15.29
N LEU A 26 -7.04 6.32 14.88
CA LEU A 26 -8.35 5.69 15.08
C LEU A 26 -8.57 5.18 16.52
N GLY A 27 -7.58 5.25 17.40
CA GLY A 27 -7.65 4.72 18.75
C GLY A 27 -7.43 3.20 18.85
N LEU A 28 -6.89 2.58 17.81
CA LEU A 28 -6.53 1.15 17.79
C LEU A 28 -5.06 0.97 18.16
N ASP A 29 -4.74 -0.16 18.82
CA ASP A 29 -3.35 -0.58 19.03
C ASP A 29 -2.81 -1.23 17.75
N PRO A 30 -1.90 -0.58 17.02
CA PRO A 30 -1.40 -1.10 15.76
C PRO A 30 -0.62 -2.41 15.93
N THR A 31 0.13 -2.56 17.01
CA THR A 31 0.90 -3.77 17.29
C THR A 31 -0.02 -4.96 17.53
N HIS A 32 -1.09 -4.76 18.29
CA HIS A 32 -2.08 -5.81 18.54
C HIS A 32 -2.81 -6.19 17.24
N THR A 33 -3.24 -5.20 16.48
CA THR A 33 -3.94 -5.39 15.20
C THR A 33 -3.09 -6.19 14.21
N TYR A 34 -1.83 -5.82 14.05
CA TYR A 34 -0.90 -6.55 13.18
C TYR A 34 -0.62 -7.97 13.66
N ARG A 35 -0.43 -8.16 14.96
CA ARG A 35 -0.22 -9.50 15.53
C ARG A 35 -1.43 -10.41 15.31
N GLN A 36 -2.62 -9.87 15.42
CA GLN A 36 -3.86 -10.60 15.19
C GLN A 36 -4.05 -10.94 13.70
N ALA A 37 -3.82 -9.97 12.81
CA ALA A 37 -3.96 -10.14 11.37
C ALA A 37 -2.95 -11.14 10.79
N TYR A 38 -1.72 -11.12 11.28
CA TYR A 38 -0.63 -11.95 10.79
C TYR A 38 -0.23 -13.06 11.76
N ALA A 39 -1.19 -13.61 12.48
CA ALA A 39 -0.94 -14.71 13.40
C ALA A 39 -0.24 -15.88 12.67
N GLY A 40 0.93 -16.28 13.18
CA GLY A 40 1.74 -17.34 12.56
C GLY A 40 2.61 -16.92 11.38
N VAL A 41 2.62 -15.65 11.01
CA VAL A 41 3.49 -15.09 9.96
C VAL A 41 4.60 -14.26 10.60
N ALA A 42 5.85 -14.55 10.25
CA ALA A 42 6.99 -13.73 10.65
C ALA A 42 6.99 -12.42 9.82
N LEU A 43 6.88 -11.28 10.50
CA LEU A 43 6.99 -9.96 9.88
C LEU A 43 8.40 -9.42 10.07
N ALA A 44 8.96 -8.84 9.00
CA ALA A 44 10.21 -8.09 9.09
C ALA A 44 10.04 -6.85 9.97
N ALA A 45 11.13 -6.40 10.60
CA ALA A 45 11.13 -5.11 11.28
C ALA A 45 10.85 -3.98 10.26
N PRO A 46 10.08 -2.93 10.62
CA PRO A 46 9.73 -1.84 9.70
C PRO A 46 10.91 -0.90 9.49
N LEU A 47 11.92 -1.37 8.80
CA LEU A 47 13.09 -0.57 8.39
C LEU A 47 12.80 0.18 7.10
N LEU A 48 13.46 1.33 6.89
CA LEU A 48 13.18 2.24 5.77
C LEU A 48 13.31 1.59 4.38
N GLU A 49 14.16 0.60 4.21
CA GLU A 49 14.39 -0.07 2.92
C GLU A 49 13.91 -1.52 2.90
N ALA A 50 13.22 -1.96 3.95
CA ALA A 50 12.70 -3.32 4.00
C ALA A 50 11.52 -3.51 3.05
N ARG A 51 11.39 -4.74 2.55
CA ARG A 51 10.26 -5.17 1.73
C ARG A 51 9.47 -6.23 2.47
N GLU A 52 8.16 -6.20 2.31
CA GLU A 52 7.23 -7.15 2.92
C GLU A 52 6.47 -7.91 1.83
N ASP A 53 6.08 -9.14 2.13
CA ASP A 53 5.29 -9.96 1.22
C ASP A 53 3.88 -9.37 1.09
N HIS A 54 3.51 -9.03 -0.14
CA HIS A 54 2.21 -8.43 -0.45
C HIS A 54 1.07 -9.45 -0.39
N ASP A 55 1.34 -10.72 -0.61
CA ASP A 55 0.32 -11.77 -0.63
C ASP A 55 -0.41 -11.91 0.73
N ASN A 56 0.20 -11.41 1.81
CA ASN A 56 -0.43 -11.35 3.14
C ASN A 56 -1.34 -10.13 3.36
N ALA A 57 -1.34 -9.13 2.49
CA ALA A 57 -2.13 -7.91 2.66
C ALA A 57 -3.64 -8.17 2.78
N PRO A 58 -4.27 -9.09 2.01
CA PRO A 58 -5.69 -9.38 2.16
C PRO A 58 -6.07 -9.85 3.57
N ARG A 59 -5.21 -10.61 4.23
CA ARG A 59 -5.43 -11.08 5.62
C ARG A 59 -5.51 -9.91 6.61
N PHE A 60 -4.63 -8.93 6.42
CA PHE A 60 -4.64 -7.71 7.24
C PHE A 60 -5.94 -6.93 7.09
N TRP A 61 -6.40 -6.72 5.86
CA TRP A 61 -7.64 -5.98 5.59
C TRP A 61 -8.87 -6.70 6.11
N GLN A 62 -8.96 -8.00 5.94
CA GLN A 62 -10.06 -8.82 6.50
C GLN A 62 -10.09 -8.77 8.03
N ALA A 63 -8.93 -8.88 8.68
CA ALA A 63 -8.85 -8.79 10.13
C ALA A 63 -9.25 -7.41 10.64
N LEU A 64 -8.83 -6.35 9.93
CA LEU A 64 -9.13 -4.97 10.29
C LEU A 64 -10.62 -4.66 10.14
N GLU A 65 -11.26 -5.13 9.07
CA GLU A 65 -12.70 -5.06 8.88
C GLU A 65 -13.44 -5.79 10.03
N GLY A 66 -12.98 -6.99 10.40
CA GLY A 66 -13.55 -7.75 11.51
C GLY A 66 -13.43 -7.06 12.88
N ILE A 67 -12.32 -6.36 13.12
CA ILE A 67 -12.08 -5.61 14.37
C ILE A 67 -12.92 -4.35 14.44
N THR A 68 -13.05 -3.63 13.34
CA THR A 68 -13.70 -2.31 13.28
C THR A 68 -15.18 -2.38 12.92
N GLY A 69 -15.61 -3.44 12.25
CA GLY A 69 -16.94 -3.54 11.66
C GLY A 69 -17.17 -2.59 10.47
N ASP A 70 -16.10 -2.02 9.93
CA ASP A 70 -16.11 -1.02 8.86
C ASP A 70 -15.58 -1.64 7.57
N ALA A 71 -16.46 -1.86 6.60
CA ALA A 71 -16.11 -2.43 5.29
C ALA A 71 -15.25 -1.48 4.44
N ASP A 72 -15.30 -0.18 4.72
CA ASP A 72 -14.56 0.86 4.01
C ASP A 72 -13.33 1.36 4.80
N ILE A 73 -12.88 0.58 5.77
CA ILE A 73 -11.78 0.97 6.69
C ILE A 73 -10.51 1.42 5.95
N GLY A 74 -10.22 0.84 4.79
CA GLY A 74 -9.08 1.24 3.98
C GLY A 74 -9.16 2.68 3.48
N LEU A 75 -10.35 3.14 3.08
CA LEU A 75 -10.58 4.52 2.68
C LEU A 75 -10.46 5.47 3.86
N HIS A 76 -11.06 5.13 4.99
CA HIS A 76 -11.01 5.94 6.20
C HIS A 76 -9.57 6.07 6.75
N LEU A 77 -8.78 5.01 6.69
CA LEU A 77 -7.35 5.08 7.02
C LEU A 77 -6.59 5.99 6.04
N GLY A 78 -6.91 5.90 4.75
CA GLY A 78 -6.31 6.76 3.73
C GLY A 78 -6.56 8.24 3.99
N GLU A 79 -7.74 8.61 4.44
CA GLU A 79 -8.08 9.99 4.82
C GLU A 79 -7.25 10.51 6.00
N MET A 80 -6.84 9.62 6.89
CA MET A 80 -6.03 9.96 8.06
C MET A 80 -4.54 10.06 7.75
N MET A 81 -4.10 9.48 6.64
CA MET A 81 -2.71 9.50 6.25
C MET A 81 -2.30 10.90 5.78
N GLN A 82 -1.28 11.47 6.40
CA GLN A 82 -0.77 12.77 6.01
C GLN A 82 0.21 12.63 4.84
N PRO A 83 0.05 13.42 3.76
CA PRO A 83 1.04 13.50 2.70
C PRO A 83 2.37 13.96 3.27
N ARG A 84 3.40 13.15 3.12
CA ARG A 84 4.75 13.49 3.56
C ARG A 84 5.77 12.71 2.75
N PRO A 85 7.01 13.20 2.67
CA PRO A 85 8.09 12.46 2.03
C PRO A 85 8.42 11.22 2.85
N MET A 86 8.02 10.05 2.35
CA MET A 86 8.27 8.76 2.99
C MET A 86 9.33 7.96 2.27
N ASP A 87 9.36 8.16 0.97
CA ASP A 87 10.30 7.56 0.03
C ASP A 87 10.41 8.43 -1.22
N VAL A 88 11.12 7.96 -2.22
CA VAL A 88 11.30 8.67 -3.49
C VAL A 88 9.96 9.07 -4.12
N VAL A 89 8.95 8.20 -4.06
CA VAL A 89 7.64 8.48 -4.67
C VAL A 89 6.93 9.60 -3.93
N GLY A 90 6.98 9.61 -2.60
CA GLY A 90 6.42 10.68 -1.78
C GLY A 90 7.07 12.03 -2.08
N TYR A 91 8.40 12.07 -2.20
CA TYR A 91 9.12 13.29 -2.61
C TYR A 91 8.73 13.78 -3.98
N LEU A 92 8.60 12.87 -4.95
CA LEU A 92 8.18 13.22 -6.32
C LEU A 92 6.77 13.78 -6.37
N LEU A 93 5.84 13.22 -5.59
CA LEU A 93 4.47 13.73 -5.49
C LEU A 93 4.44 15.13 -4.89
N LEU A 94 5.17 15.37 -3.80
CA LEU A 94 5.21 16.67 -3.12
C LEU A 94 5.96 17.75 -3.91
N ALA A 95 6.96 17.36 -4.71
CA ALA A 95 7.74 18.27 -5.54
C ALA A 95 7.11 18.56 -6.91
N ALA A 96 6.02 17.87 -7.28
CA ALA A 96 5.35 18.07 -8.55
C ALA A 96 4.72 19.46 -8.66
N ARG A 97 4.77 20.06 -9.85
CA ARG A 97 4.21 21.38 -10.12
C ARG A 97 2.68 21.38 -10.11
N ASP A 98 2.09 20.26 -10.49
CA ASP A 98 0.67 20.05 -10.60
C ASP A 98 0.31 18.59 -10.37
N LEU A 99 -0.97 18.32 -10.22
CA LEU A 99 -1.48 16.97 -9.97
C LEU A 99 -1.13 16.00 -11.11
N ARG A 100 -1.18 16.45 -12.36
CA ARG A 100 -0.84 15.62 -13.53
C ARG A 100 0.60 15.12 -13.44
N GLN A 101 1.54 16.01 -13.19
CA GLN A 101 2.95 15.63 -13.03
C GLN A 101 3.15 14.68 -11.85
N GLY A 102 2.47 14.92 -10.74
CA GLY A 102 2.51 14.04 -9.58
C GLY A 102 2.00 12.64 -9.90
N LEU A 103 0.85 12.52 -10.55
CA LEU A 103 0.28 11.22 -10.94
C LEU A 103 1.15 10.49 -11.98
N GLN A 104 1.73 11.21 -12.93
CA GLN A 104 2.68 10.62 -13.88
C GLN A 104 3.92 10.05 -13.19
N ALA A 105 4.46 10.77 -12.22
CA ALA A 105 5.58 10.27 -11.40
C ALA A 105 5.18 9.05 -10.57
N PHE A 106 4.00 9.05 -9.97
CA PHE A 106 3.46 7.91 -9.24
C PHE A 106 3.36 6.67 -10.14
N VAL A 107 2.74 6.80 -11.30
CA VAL A 107 2.60 5.69 -12.27
C VAL A 107 3.97 5.16 -12.71
N ARG A 108 4.93 6.04 -12.94
CA ARG A 108 6.28 5.65 -13.37
C ARG A 108 7.06 4.90 -12.30
N PHE A 109 6.93 5.28 -11.04
CA PHE A 109 7.74 4.76 -9.94
C PHE A 109 6.95 3.93 -8.92
N GLN A 110 5.71 3.57 -9.23
CA GLN A 110 4.82 2.83 -8.33
C GLN A 110 5.40 1.52 -7.78
N HIS A 111 6.22 0.83 -8.56
CA HIS A 111 6.86 -0.43 -8.18
C HIS A 111 7.79 -0.30 -6.96
N ILE A 112 8.28 0.91 -6.67
CA ILE A 112 9.06 1.19 -5.46
C ILE A 112 8.19 1.05 -4.22
N LEU A 113 6.92 1.46 -4.30
CA LEU A 113 5.97 1.31 -3.20
C LEU A 113 5.49 -0.12 -3.06
N SER A 114 4.96 -0.70 -4.14
CA SER A 114 4.35 -2.01 -4.10
C SER A 114 4.34 -2.68 -5.48
N GLY A 115 4.55 -3.98 -5.49
CA GLY A 115 4.26 -4.84 -6.64
C GLY A 115 2.82 -5.35 -6.66
N GLY A 116 2.03 -5.04 -5.62
CA GLY A 116 0.67 -5.54 -5.45
C GLY A 116 -0.40 -4.80 -6.22
N PHE A 117 -0.04 -3.77 -6.96
CA PHE A 117 -0.95 -3.07 -7.86
C PHE A 117 -0.23 -2.60 -9.13
N ALA A 118 -1.01 -2.37 -10.18
CA ALA A 118 -0.57 -1.70 -11.38
C ALA A 118 -1.44 -0.47 -11.63
N ALA A 119 -0.84 0.71 -11.58
CA ALA A 119 -1.52 1.97 -11.80
C ALA A 119 -1.20 2.51 -13.19
N ARG A 120 -2.21 3.07 -13.86
CA ARG A 120 -2.06 3.76 -15.13
C ARG A 120 -2.96 4.98 -15.19
N LEU A 121 -2.58 5.96 -16.01
CA LEU A 121 -3.41 7.11 -16.33
C LEU A 121 -4.10 6.89 -17.67
N GLU A 122 -5.39 7.13 -17.69
CA GLU A 122 -6.20 7.17 -18.92
C GLU A 122 -6.72 8.59 -19.10
N GLU A 123 -6.47 9.17 -20.26
CA GLU A 123 -6.93 10.53 -20.61
C GLU A 123 -8.02 10.44 -21.66
N GLU A 124 -9.16 11.05 -21.39
CA GLU A 124 -10.31 11.10 -22.28
C GLU A 124 -10.92 12.52 -22.27
N GLY A 125 -10.60 13.31 -23.29
CA GLY A 125 -11.00 14.72 -23.34
C GLY A 125 -10.39 15.52 -22.17
N GLU A 126 -11.26 16.12 -21.36
CA GLU A 126 -10.84 16.89 -20.18
C GLU A 126 -10.76 16.05 -18.90
N GLN A 127 -11.10 14.77 -19.01
CA GLN A 127 -11.07 13.85 -17.86
C GLN A 127 -9.79 13.04 -17.83
N VAL A 128 -9.28 12.81 -16.64
CA VAL A 128 -8.16 11.91 -16.36
C VAL A 128 -8.61 10.90 -15.32
N ARG A 129 -8.37 9.62 -15.63
CA ARG A 129 -8.63 8.51 -14.69
C ARG A 129 -7.31 7.93 -14.23
N LEU A 130 -7.16 7.77 -12.94
CA LEU A 130 -6.15 6.90 -12.36
C LEU A 130 -6.78 5.52 -12.18
N VAL A 131 -6.37 4.57 -12.98
CA VAL A 131 -6.86 3.18 -12.91
C VAL A 131 -5.84 2.36 -12.13
N ILE A 132 -6.29 1.64 -11.13
CA ILE A 132 -5.46 0.80 -10.27
C ILE A 132 -5.99 -0.64 -10.34
N ASP A 133 -5.19 -1.52 -10.93
CA ASP A 133 -5.47 -2.96 -10.95
C ASP A 133 -4.73 -3.61 -9.77
N LEU A 134 -5.44 -4.38 -8.95
CA LEU A 134 -4.87 -5.08 -7.81
C LEU A 134 -4.32 -6.44 -8.27
N ASN A 135 -3.07 -6.71 -7.90
CA ASN A 135 -2.39 -7.96 -8.18
C ASN A 135 -2.28 -8.76 -6.88
N TYR A 136 -3.23 -9.64 -6.65
CA TYR A 136 -3.10 -10.65 -5.58
C TYR A 136 -2.88 -12.02 -6.22
N ARG A 137 -2.00 -12.81 -5.64
CA ARG A 137 -1.98 -14.23 -5.95
C ARG A 137 -3.15 -14.87 -5.24
N GLU A 138 -3.94 -15.64 -5.96
CA GLU A 138 -4.90 -16.51 -5.32
C GLU A 138 -4.10 -17.54 -4.51
N VAL A 139 -4.17 -17.42 -3.20
CA VAL A 139 -3.67 -18.44 -2.28
C VAL A 139 -4.77 -19.48 -2.22
N GLY A 140 -4.55 -20.54 -2.99
CA GLY A 140 -5.42 -21.71 -2.98
C GLY A 140 -5.40 -22.45 -1.65
#